data_4e0d541c80588f0cbc3f11b251dc16f1
#
_entry.id   4e0d541c80588f0cbc3f11b251dc16f1
#
_cell.length_a   1.000
_cell.length_b   1.000
_cell.length_c   1.000
_cell.angle_alpha   90.00
_cell.angle_beta   90.00
_cell.angle_gamma   90.00
#
_symmetry.space_group_name_H-M   'P 1'
#
loop_
_entity.id
_entity.type
_entity.pdbx_description
1 polymer ?
#
loop_
_entity_poly.entity_id
_entity_poly.type
_entity_poly.pdbx_seq_one_letter_code
_entity_poly.pdbx_strand_id
1 'polypeptide(L)'
;MLEQVAAALDRGEYDIAAEIIATLLAEQPDNYQVQLYAARLQEQTEQFDRALKSYQQLLQQGINSKAIAEARQGIARIQAREEVARQKTLQQAKAKAEARPEPGVLVLEPIPVEQKTAAAQKFGRIMNIDLYSARLQLPSRGWRLYRSGKIGELEMFWQQLQAAEIPSFCATLADIKSVVVFRVKYMQLFDREVKIFCTDDRAEQWSFRFKWSEITQIVTGLLPIFEEVVEIDARNRTKRKSKILDYVDVCDLQIGNRRTIFRLCSQTYEFREHQQLAMANSEMVTGDLSNYLNRSEHSGMLTGDLSGYLTHNPNSGLLIEDLQSGMLTGDLSTGLLNKSSIPYTSHNNWQSLISHIKRETCQASTQSQFTTFGDTALGYPELLQHIHPHIELLRRADSNWDRAFQLYSALAMCRYEQLDRAFHQEEISDREETDGKKLEKRTIISQDFDTPDSGTEQYN
;
A
#
# COMPACT_ATOMS: atom_id res chain seq x y z
N MET A 1 -45.70 7.37 29.84
CA MET A 1 -44.56 6.80 29.10
C MET A 1 -43.66 7.86 28.50
N LEU A 2 -44.10 8.85 27.70
CA LEU A 2 -43.21 9.87 27.12
C LEU A 2 -42.53 10.73 28.18
N GLU A 3 -43.19 11.08 29.28
CA GLU A 3 -42.59 11.80 30.41
C GLU A 3 -41.51 10.97 31.12
N GLN A 4 -41.69 9.65 31.17
CA GLN A 4 -40.72 8.72 31.73
C GLN A 4 -39.47 8.64 30.86
N VAL A 5 -39.62 8.64 29.53
CA VAL A 5 -38.47 8.72 28.59
C VAL A 5 -37.71 10.03 28.79
N ALA A 6 -38.42 11.18 28.87
CA ALA A 6 -37.78 12.46 29.10
C ALA A 6 -36.98 12.46 30.43
N ALA A 7 -37.59 11.97 31.51
CA ALA A 7 -36.94 11.88 32.82
C ALA A 7 -35.74 10.92 32.83
N ALA A 8 -35.81 9.80 32.14
CA ALA A 8 -34.69 8.84 32.01
C ALA A 8 -33.51 9.44 31.21
N LEU A 9 -33.78 10.14 30.10
CA LEU A 9 -32.79 10.85 29.33
C LEU A 9 -32.08 11.96 30.14
N ASP A 10 -32.87 12.71 30.92
CA ASP A 10 -32.32 13.81 31.74
C ASP A 10 -31.49 13.29 32.92
N ARG A 11 -31.74 12.06 33.38
CA ARG A 11 -30.94 11.38 34.42
C ARG A 11 -29.73 10.61 33.88
N GLY A 12 -29.63 10.47 32.54
CA GLY A 12 -28.56 9.66 31.93
C GLY A 12 -28.81 8.15 31.99
N GLU A 13 -30.04 7.72 32.28
CA GLU A 13 -30.48 6.31 32.35
C GLU A 13 -30.80 5.79 30.92
N TYR A 14 -29.77 5.71 30.07
CA TYR A 14 -29.96 5.46 28.62
C TYR A 14 -30.51 4.10 28.29
N ASP A 15 -30.22 3.07 29.10
CA ASP A 15 -30.72 1.71 28.88
C ASP A 15 -32.24 1.66 29.13
N ILE A 16 -32.73 2.30 30.20
CA ILE A 16 -34.15 2.40 30.52
C ILE A 16 -34.88 3.21 29.45
N ALA A 17 -34.29 4.33 29.02
CA ALA A 17 -34.84 5.14 27.94
C ALA A 17 -34.96 4.34 26.64
N ALA A 18 -33.96 3.50 26.31
CA ALA A 18 -33.94 2.66 25.11
C ALA A 18 -35.07 1.63 25.11
N GLU A 19 -35.31 0.94 26.22
CA GLU A 19 -36.39 -0.05 26.35
C GLU A 19 -37.76 0.60 26.19
N ILE A 20 -38.00 1.74 26.83
CA ILE A 20 -39.26 2.45 26.74
C ILE A 20 -39.50 2.98 25.31
N ILE A 21 -38.45 3.55 24.69
CA ILE A 21 -38.50 4.06 23.29
C ILE A 21 -38.74 2.92 22.33
N ALA A 22 -38.11 1.75 22.48
CA ALA A 22 -38.34 0.58 21.64
C ALA A 22 -39.79 0.11 21.69
N THR A 23 -40.39 0.05 22.87
CA THR A 23 -41.79 -0.30 23.07
C THR A 23 -42.70 0.71 22.39
N LEU A 24 -42.45 2.02 22.61
CA LEU A 24 -43.26 3.08 22.01
C LEU A 24 -43.16 3.12 20.47
N LEU A 25 -41.98 2.85 19.90
CA LEU A 25 -41.82 2.77 18.45
C LEU A 25 -42.53 1.57 17.84
N ALA A 26 -42.62 0.45 18.57
CA ALA A 26 -43.39 -0.71 18.12
C ALA A 26 -44.92 -0.43 18.13
N GLU A 27 -45.41 0.31 19.13
CA GLU A 27 -46.83 0.68 19.25
C GLU A 27 -47.23 1.85 18.33
N GLN A 28 -46.34 2.84 18.16
CA GLN A 28 -46.62 4.10 17.48
C GLN A 28 -45.38 4.55 16.63
N PRO A 29 -45.09 3.85 15.51
CA PRO A 29 -43.91 4.14 14.71
C PRO A 29 -43.91 5.54 14.09
N ASP A 30 -45.09 6.10 13.80
CA ASP A 30 -45.23 7.41 13.17
C ASP A 30 -45.35 8.58 14.17
N ASN A 31 -45.28 8.29 15.47
CA ASN A 31 -45.34 9.32 16.48
C ASN A 31 -44.04 10.13 16.52
N TYR A 32 -44.11 11.40 16.05
CA TYR A 32 -42.95 12.29 15.95
C TYR A 32 -42.23 12.54 17.28
N GLN A 33 -42.97 12.50 18.42
CA GLN A 33 -42.34 12.68 19.73
C GLN A 33 -41.45 11.49 20.11
N VAL A 34 -41.93 10.27 19.82
CA VAL A 34 -41.15 9.04 20.04
C VAL A 34 -39.90 9.03 19.15
N GLN A 35 -40.08 9.36 17.88
CA GLN A 35 -38.93 9.49 16.94
C GLN A 35 -37.93 10.55 17.37
N LEU A 36 -38.40 11.68 17.92
CA LEU A 36 -37.52 12.75 18.43
C LEU A 36 -36.72 12.28 19.66
N TYR A 37 -37.37 11.56 20.59
CA TYR A 37 -36.69 10.97 21.75
C TYR A 37 -35.69 9.87 21.32
N ALA A 38 -36.03 9.07 20.33
CA ALA A 38 -35.08 8.12 19.74
C ALA A 38 -33.82 8.81 19.16
N ALA A 39 -34.01 9.92 18.42
CA ALA A 39 -32.92 10.71 17.90
C ALA A 39 -32.08 11.34 19.02
N ARG A 40 -32.71 11.84 20.08
CA ARG A 40 -32.00 12.36 21.28
C ARG A 40 -31.20 11.28 22.02
N LEU A 41 -31.77 10.08 22.17
CA LEU A 41 -31.05 8.96 22.77
C LEU A 41 -29.81 8.61 21.94
N GLN A 42 -29.97 8.52 20.62
CA GLN A 42 -28.83 8.29 19.70
C GLN A 42 -27.77 9.40 19.81
N GLU A 43 -28.18 10.67 19.97
CA GLU A 43 -27.25 11.78 20.20
C GLU A 43 -26.50 11.63 21.54
N GLN A 44 -27.18 11.26 22.62
CA GLN A 44 -26.59 11.12 23.95
C GLN A 44 -25.70 9.87 24.07
N THR A 45 -26.00 8.81 23.32
CA THR A 45 -25.16 7.59 23.23
C THR A 45 -24.07 7.69 22.13
N GLU A 46 -23.77 8.90 21.68
CA GLU A 46 -22.74 9.22 20.69
C GLU A 46 -22.91 8.54 19.30
N GLN A 47 -24.11 8.04 19.01
CA GLN A 47 -24.45 7.48 17.71
C GLN A 47 -24.84 8.59 16.71
N PHE A 48 -23.94 9.56 16.49
CA PHE A 48 -24.22 10.81 15.78
C PHE A 48 -24.75 10.61 14.35
N ASP A 49 -24.21 9.62 13.61
CA ASP A 49 -24.70 9.33 12.24
C ASP A 49 -26.17 8.89 12.22
N ARG A 50 -26.57 8.08 13.22
CA ARG A 50 -27.97 7.62 13.34
C ARG A 50 -28.86 8.78 13.79
N ALA A 51 -28.38 9.54 14.77
CA ALA A 51 -29.10 10.73 15.25
C ALA A 51 -29.34 11.74 14.14
N LEU A 52 -28.33 12.05 13.32
CA LEU A 52 -28.45 12.96 12.17
C LEU A 52 -29.51 12.46 11.17
N LYS A 53 -29.48 11.14 10.83
CA LYS A 53 -30.51 10.56 9.94
C LYS A 53 -31.90 10.66 10.52
N SER A 54 -32.07 10.36 11.80
CA SER A 54 -33.36 10.43 12.49
C SER A 54 -33.86 11.89 12.55
N TYR A 55 -33.03 12.86 12.85
CA TYR A 55 -33.39 14.28 12.81
C TYR A 55 -33.73 14.74 11.38
N GLN A 56 -32.98 14.32 10.36
CA GLN A 56 -33.27 14.66 8.95
C GLN A 56 -34.62 14.07 8.50
N GLN A 57 -34.95 12.85 8.90
CA GLN A 57 -36.26 12.24 8.62
C GLN A 57 -37.40 13.06 9.24
N LEU A 58 -37.24 13.48 10.50
CA LEU A 58 -38.23 14.36 11.18
C LEU A 58 -38.43 15.69 10.44
N LEU A 59 -37.33 16.28 9.90
CA LEU A 59 -37.43 17.48 9.09
C LEU A 59 -38.17 17.27 7.78
N GLN A 60 -38.00 16.10 7.14
CA GLN A 60 -38.69 15.75 5.88
C GLN A 60 -40.18 15.51 6.08
N GLN A 61 -40.58 14.91 7.19
CA GLN A 61 -41.98 14.62 7.52
C GLN A 61 -42.78 15.91 7.77
N GLY A 62 -42.19 16.96 8.28
CA GLY A 62 -42.77 18.29 8.35
C GLY A 62 -44.01 18.48 9.25
N ILE A 63 -44.31 17.49 10.13
CA ILE A 63 -45.61 17.34 10.80
C ILE A 63 -45.89 18.39 11.89
N ASN A 64 -44.83 18.87 12.58
CA ASN A 64 -45.01 19.80 13.71
C ASN A 64 -43.87 20.83 13.78
N SER A 65 -44.18 22.10 13.89
CA SER A 65 -43.21 23.19 13.96
C SER A 65 -42.26 23.07 15.16
N LYS A 66 -42.72 22.54 16.30
CA LYS A 66 -41.91 22.32 17.49
C LYS A 66 -40.90 21.20 17.26
N ALA A 67 -41.33 20.06 16.70
CA ALA A 67 -40.45 18.95 16.36
C ALA A 67 -39.36 19.35 15.33
N ILE A 68 -39.74 20.16 14.33
CA ILE A 68 -38.81 20.73 13.34
C ILE A 68 -37.77 21.59 14.04
N ALA A 69 -38.15 22.45 14.97
CA ALA A 69 -37.24 23.33 15.70
C ALA A 69 -36.27 22.51 16.57
N GLU A 70 -36.77 21.49 17.28
CA GLU A 70 -35.94 20.61 18.12
C GLU A 70 -35.00 19.72 17.28
N ALA A 71 -35.45 19.19 16.14
CA ALA A 71 -34.59 18.46 15.22
C ALA A 71 -33.47 19.35 14.63
N ARG A 72 -33.76 20.60 14.24
CA ARG A 72 -32.74 21.56 13.81
C ARG A 72 -31.73 21.86 14.92
N GLN A 73 -32.19 22.02 16.15
CA GLN A 73 -31.29 22.21 17.31
C GLN A 73 -30.41 20.99 17.55
N GLY A 74 -30.95 19.77 17.42
CA GLY A 74 -30.19 18.53 17.51
C GLY A 74 -29.07 18.45 16.47
N ILE A 75 -29.42 18.72 15.22
CA ILE A 75 -28.41 18.78 14.13
C ILE A 75 -27.35 19.83 14.43
N ALA A 76 -27.74 21.04 14.85
CA ALA A 76 -26.81 22.11 15.17
C ALA A 76 -25.86 21.73 16.33
N ARG A 77 -26.37 21.06 17.38
CA ARG A 77 -25.53 20.57 18.50
C ARG A 77 -24.52 19.54 18.03
N ILE A 78 -24.92 18.58 17.21
CA ILE A 78 -23.99 17.56 16.65
C ILE A 78 -22.92 18.23 15.79
N GLN A 79 -23.30 19.12 14.89
CA GLN A 79 -22.37 19.89 14.04
C GLN A 79 -21.40 20.73 14.86
N ALA A 80 -21.88 21.40 15.93
CA ALA A 80 -21.00 22.17 16.82
C ALA A 80 -19.99 21.27 17.55
N ARG A 81 -20.39 20.08 18.00
CA ARG A 81 -19.47 19.10 18.63
C ARG A 81 -18.42 18.61 17.62
N GLU A 82 -18.82 18.28 16.41
CA GLU A 82 -17.91 17.88 15.35
C GLU A 82 -16.90 18.99 15.02
N GLU A 83 -17.33 20.25 14.93
CA GLU A 83 -16.44 21.37 14.67
C GLU A 83 -15.43 21.60 15.81
N VAL A 84 -15.86 21.50 17.07
CA VAL A 84 -14.95 21.60 18.22
C VAL A 84 -13.93 20.43 18.22
N ALA A 85 -14.37 19.20 17.95
CA ALA A 85 -13.48 18.06 17.84
C ALA A 85 -12.46 18.26 16.70
N ARG A 86 -12.91 18.76 15.56
CA ARG A 86 -12.08 19.09 14.40
C ARG A 86 -11.02 20.15 14.73
N GLN A 87 -11.43 21.23 15.39
CA GLN A 87 -10.50 22.31 15.80
C GLN A 87 -9.44 21.77 16.78
N LYS A 88 -9.84 20.92 17.73
CA LYS A 88 -8.91 20.27 18.63
C LYS A 88 -7.91 19.39 17.90
N THR A 89 -8.36 18.61 16.93
CA THR A 89 -7.50 17.78 16.08
C THR A 89 -6.50 18.61 15.28
N LEU A 90 -6.96 19.74 14.70
CA LEU A 90 -6.08 20.66 13.97
C LEU A 90 -5.03 21.33 14.87
N GLN A 91 -5.41 21.71 16.09
CA GLN A 91 -4.45 22.27 17.06
C GLN A 91 -3.41 21.23 17.47
N GLN A 92 -3.82 19.98 17.73
CA GLN A 92 -2.92 18.88 18.04
C GLN A 92 -1.97 18.58 16.87
N ALA A 93 -2.49 18.59 15.64
CA ALA A 93 -1.68 18.38 14.45
C ALA A 93 -0.61 19.47 14.30
N LYS A 94 -0.98 20.74 14.51
CA LYS A 94 -0.03 21.87 14.48
C LYS A 94 1.04 21.73 15.56
N ALA A 95 0.65 21.44 16.80
CA ALA A 95 1.59 21.26 17.91
C ALA A 95 2.58 20.10 17.63
N LYS A 96 2.09 18.95 17.14
CA LYS A 96 2.96 17.83 16.77
C LYS A 96 3.85 18.16 15.55
N ALA A 97 3.35 18.92 14.56
CA ALA A 97 4.14 19.38 13.44
C ALA A 97 5.25 20.35 13.84
N GLU A 98 5.04 21.16 14.89
CA GLU A 98 6.07 22.05 15.45
C GLU A 98 7.11 21.26 16.26
N ALA A 99 6.67 20.23 17.00
CA ALA A 99 7.56 19.37 17.78
C ALA A 99 8.49 18.50 16.91
N ARG A 100 7.98 18.07 15.74
CA ARG A 100 8.74 17.27 14.74
C ARG A 100 8.55 17.85 13.36
N PRO A 101 9.33 18.89 13.01
CA PRO A 101 9.19 19.62 11.75
C PRO A 101 9.81 18.92 10.53
N GLU A 102 10.49 17.80 10.72
CA GLU A 102 11.16 17.06 9.66
C GLU A 102 10.18 16.68 8.54
N PRO A 103 10.58 16.81 7.28
CA PRO A 103 9.71 16.42 6.16
C PRO A 103 9.53 14.90 6.11
N GLY A 104 8.33 14.48 5.79
CA GLY A 104 7.99 13.08 5.65
C GLY A 104 6.83 12.85 4.69
N VAL A 105 6.42 11.61 4.59
CA VAL A 105 5.32 11.14 3.73
C VAL A 105 4.39 10.20 4.48
N LEU A 106 3.11 10.23 4.11
CA LEU A 106 2.08 9.28 4.53
C LEU A 106 1.63 8.49 3.30
N VAL A 107 1.71 7.18 3.40
CA VAL A 107 1.37 6.23 2.35
C VAL A 107 0.19 5.38 2.80
N LEU A 108 -0.80 5.21 1.92
CA LEU A 108 -1.91 4.28 2.11
C LEU A 108 -1.60 2.96 1.42
N GLU A 109 -1.85 1.86 2.11
CA GLU A 109 -1.73 0.50 1.59
C GLU A 109 -3.08 0.01 1.03
N PRO A 110 -3.09 -1.02 0.18
CA PRO A 110 -4.32 -1.48 -0.48
C PRO A 110 -5.32 -2.05 0.52
N ILE A 111 -6.60 -1.78 0.26
CA ILE A 111 -7.74 -2.27 1.04
C ILE A 111 -8.59 -3.17 0.15
N PRO A 112 -9.02 -4.36 0.63
CA PRO A 112 -9.94 -5.23 -0.08
C PRO A 112 -11.22 -4.49 -0.49
N VAL A 113 -11.74 -4.79 -1.68
CA VAL A 113 -12.89 -4.08 -2.26
C VAL A 113 -14.13 -4.15 -1.36
N GLU A 114 -14.31 -5.27 -0.67
CA GLU A 114 -15.43 -5.54 0.24
C GLU A 114 -15.38 -4.60 1.47
N GLN A 115 -14.21 -4.29 1.97
CA GLN A 115 -14.00 -3.45 3.14
C GLN A 115 -13.92 -1.96 2.80
N LYS A 116 -13.76 -1.63 1.51
CA LYS A 116 -13.46 -0.26 1.04
C LYS A 116 -14.53 0.76 1.44
N THR A 117 -15.81 0.37 1.46
CA THR A 117 -16.90 1.30 1.82
C THR A 117 -16.88 1.65 3.31
N ALA A 118 -16.67 0.66 4.18
CA ALA A 118 -16.57 0.88 5.62
C ALA A 118 -15.29 1.67 5.96
N ALA A 119 -14.17 1.32 5.34
CA ALA A 119 -12.91 2.05 5.48
C ALA A 119 -13.04 3.50 5.02
N ALA A 120 -13.75 3.76 3.91
CA ALA A 120 -13.97 5.13 3.40
C ALA A 120 -14.77 5.99 4.36
N GLN A 121 -15.74 5.45 5.09
CA GLN A 121 -16.47 6.19 6.13
C GLN A 121 -15.54 6.61 7.27
N LYS A 122 -14.72 5.67 7.78
CA LYS A 122 -13.74 5.94 8.82
C LYS A 122 -12.68 6.96 8.34
N PHE A 123 -12.14 6.75 7.14
CA PHE A 123 -11.13 7.62 6.52
C PHE A 123 -11.64 9.03 6.29
N GLY A 124 -12.87 9.16 5.77
CA GLY A 124 -13.50 10.45 5.53
C GLY A 124 -13.63 11.30 6.80
N ARG A 125 -13.97 10.65 7.93
CA ARG A 125 -14.05 11.33 9.25
C ARG A 125 -12.67 11.78 9.72
N ILE A 126 -11.66 10.91 9.65
CA ILE A 126 -10.29 11.22 10.10
C ILE A 126 -9.70 12.36 9.26
N MET A 127 -9.83 12.28 7.93
CA MET A 127 -9.25 13.25 7.00
C MET A 127 -10.16 14.44 6.70
N ASN A 128 -11.36 14.44 7.26
CA ASN A 128 -12.39 15.46 7.05
C ASN A 128 -12.70 15.71 5.57
N ILE A 129 -12.96 14.65 4.83
CA ILE A 129 -13.38 14.66 3.42
C ILE A 129 -14.68 13.88 3.25
N ASP A 130 -15.42 14.18 2.21
CA ASP A 130 -16.67 13.49 1.89
C ASP A 130 -16.44 12.02 1.54
N LEU A 131 -17.47 11.19 1.67
CA LEU A 131 -17.41 9.74 1.47
C LEU A 131 -16.97 9.35 0.05
N TYR A 132 -17.38 10.11 -0.96
CA TYR A 132 -17.02 9.83 -2.34
C TYR A 132 -15.52 10.07 -2.56
N SER A 133 -15.02 11.23 -2.15
CA SER A 133 -13.59 11.56 -2.17
C SER A 133 -12.76 10.58 -1.33
N ALA A 134 -13.23 10.20 -0.14
CA ALA A 134 -12.59 9.20 0.70
C ALA A 134 -12.43 7.86 -0.03
N ARG A 135 -13.49 7.39 -0.68
CA ARG A 135 -13.46 6.14 -1.45
C ARG A 135 -12.49 6.17 -2.64
N LEU A 136 -12.35 7.32 -3.30
CA LEU A 136 -11.39 7.52 -4.40
C LEU A 136 -9.93 7.55 -3.91
N GLN A 137 -9.70 8.05 -2.69
CA GLN A 137 -8.35 8.13 -2.13
C GLN A 137 -7.81 6.78 -1.66
N LEU A 138 -8.67 5.88 -1.19
CA LEU A 138 -8.25 4.56 -0.71
C LEU A 138 -7.87 3.64 -1.88
N PRO A 139 -6.64 3.11 -1.93
CA PRO A 139 -6.22 2.22 -3.00
C PRO A 139 -6.82 0.83 -2.82
N SER A 140 -7.15 0.16 -3.95
CA SER A 140 -7.54 -1.25 -3.96
C SER A 140 -6.39 -2.16 -4.39
N ARG A 141 -5.37 -1.59 -5.05
CA ARG A 141 -4.15 -2.27 -5.50
C ARG A 141 -2.97 -1.32 -5.35
N GLY A 142 -1.84 -1.86 -4.91
CA GLY A 142 -0.61 -1.09 -4.72
C GLY A 142 -0.72 0.00 -3.67
N TRP A 143 0.35 0.71 -3.48
CA TRP A 143 0.42 1.83 -2.55
C TRP A 143 -0.02 3.13 -3.21
N ARG A 144 -0.49 4.05 -2.36
CA ARG A 144 -0.80 5.42 -2.76
C ARG A 144 -0.04 6.40 -1.90
N LEU A 145 0.74 7.28 -2.51
CA LEU A 145 1.27 8.45 -1.81
C LEU A 145 0.11 9.41 -1.54
N TYR A 146 -0.28 9.51 -0.27
CA TYR A 146 -1.46 10.29 0.12
C TYR A 146 -1.13 11.73 0.48
N ARG A 147 -0.05 11.92 1.25
CA ARG A 147 0.32 13.26 1.75
C ARG A 147 1.82 13.36 1.98
N SER A 148 2.37 14.55 1.73
CA SER A 148 3.71 14.95 2.18
C SER A 148 3.57 16.14 3.13
N GLY A 149 4.45 16.25 4.12
CA GLY A 149 4.41 17.33 5.11
C GLY A 149 5.36 17.08 6.26
N LYS A 150 5.11 17.76 7.39
CA LYS A 150 5.87 17.56 8.62
C LYS A 150 5.54 16.23 9.26
N ILE A 151 6.56 15.44 9.61
CA ILE A 151 6.36 14.07 10.09
C ILE A 151 5.50 13.98 11.35
N GLY A 152 5.61 14.93 12.27
CA GLY A 152 4.80 14.93 13.49
C GLY A 152 3.29 15.05 13.23
N GLU A 153 2.88 15.81 12.20
CA GLU A 153 1.49 15.86 11.74
C GLU A 153 1.07 14.54 11.07
N LEU A 154 1.93 14.00 10.21
CA LEU A 154 1.64 12.76 9.47
C LEU A 154 1.53 11.56 10.40
N GLU A 155 2.37 11.45 11.42
CA GLU A 155 2.31 10.39 12.44
C GLU A 155 1.02 10.47 13.26
N MET A 156 0.51 11.66 13.55
CA MET A 156 -0.77 11.79 14.23
C MET A 156 -1.92 11.22 13.39
N PHE A 157 -1.96 11.54 12.10
CA PHE A 157 -2.95 10.96 11.19
C PHE A 157 -2.75 9.46 11.02
N TRP A 158 -1.50 9.01 10.90
CA TRP A 158 -1.17 7.59 10.82
C TRP A 158 -1.68 6.82 12.03
N GLN A 159 -1.46 7.31 13.25
CA GLN A 159 -1.97 6.70 14.48
C GLN A 159 -3.50 6.57 14.47
N GLN A 160 -4.21 7.59 14.00
CA GLN A 160 -5.68 7.56 13.87
C GLN A 160 -6.13 6.54 12.80
N LEU A 161 -5.41 6.44 11.69
CA LEU A 161 -5.67 5.46 10.64
C LEU A 161 -5.45 4.03 11.14
N GLN A 162 -4.38 3.79 11.89
CA GLN A 162 -4.10 2.49 12.51
C GLN A 162 -5.20 2.10 13.50
N ALA A 163 -5.63 3.02 14.38
CA ALA A 163 -6.74 2.79 15.31
C ALA A 163 -8.07 2.51 14.59
N ALA A 164 -8.24 2.99 13.36
CA ALA A 164 -9.39 2.73 12.50
C ALA A 164 -9.21 1.50 11.60
N GLU A 165 -8.12 0.73 11.76
CA GLU A 165 -7.78 -0.45 10.95
C GLU A 165 -7.60 -0.12 9.45
N ILE A 166 -7.10 1.07 9.14
CA ILE A 166 -6.79 1.49 7.76
C ILE A 166 -5.29 1.30 7.54
N PRO A 167 -4.88 0.35 6.67
CA PRO A 167 -3.49 0.05 6.41
C PRO A 167 -2.76 1.27 5.84
N SER A 168 -1.70 1.68 6.51
CA SER A 168 -0.93 2.87 6.15
C SER A 168 0.39 2.92 6.90
N PHE A 169 1.35 3.70 6.43
CA PHE A 169 2.61 3.95 7.13
C PHE A 169 3.17 5.34 6.81
N CYS A 170 4.06 5.81 7.68
CA CYS A 170 4.81 7.05 7.50
C CYS A 170 6.31 6.75 7.37
N ALA A 171 7.00 7.60 6.64
CA ALA A 171 8.47 7.60 6.60
C ALA A 171 8.99 9.03 6.53
N THR A 172 10.13 9.30 7.17
CA THR A 172 10.81 10.59 7.06
C THR A 172 11.58 10.68 5.74
N LEU A 173 11.75 11.89 5.23
CA LEU A 173 12.60 12.11 4.06
C LEU A 173 14.07 11.74 4.35
N ALA A 174 14.51 11.85 5.60
CA ALA A 174 15.84 11.42 6.03
C ALA A 174 16.01 9.90 5.92
N ASP A 175 15.03 9.12 6.37
CA ASP A 175 15.03 7.66 6.24
C ASP A 175 15.06 7.23 4.77
N ILE A 176 14.25 7.87 3.93
CA ILE A 176 14.20 7.60 2.48
C ILE A 176 15.57 7.87 1.83
N LYS A 177 16.24 8.98 2.20
CA LYS A 177 17.54 9.37 1.66
C LYS A 177 18.71 8.56 2.21
N SER A 178 18.55 7.90 3.35
CA SER A 178 19.63 7.10 3.97
C SER A 178 19.83 5.74 3.30
N VAL A 179 18.96 5.37 2.36
CA VAL A 179 19.09 4.12 1.58
C VAL A 179 20.20 4.28 0.56
N VAL A 180 21.16 3.35 0.59
CA VAL A 180 22.28 3.33 -0.35
C VAL A 180 21.91 2.53 -1.59
N VAL A 181 22.15 3.09 -2.78
CA VAL A 181 21.78 2.45 -4.06
C VAL A 181 23.04 2.23 -4.90
N PHE A 182 23.24 1.00 -5.36
CA PHE A 182 24.27 0.63 -6.32
C PHE A 182 23.62 0.22 -7.64
N ARG A 183 24.14 0.74 -8.76
CA ARG A 183 23.67 0.40 -10.11
C ARG A 183 24.45 -0.83 -10.59
N VAL A 184 23.73 -1.92 -10.81
CA VAL A 184 24.30 -3.21 -11.20
C VAL A 184 24.67 -3.19 -12.69
N LYS A 185 25.90 -3.54 -13.01
CA LYS A 185 26.38 -3.72 -14.38
C LYS A 185 26.16 -5.17 -14.84
N TYR A 186 26.59 -6.12 -14.04
CA TYR A 186 26.38 -7.55 -14.27
C TYR A 186 26.52 -8.33 -12.96
N MET A 187 26.09 -9.59 -12.97
CA MET A 187 26.20 -10.51 -11.84
C MET A 187 26.91 -11.80 -12.26
N GLN A 188 27.53 -12.47 -11.31
CA GLN A 188 27.96 -13.84 -11.41
C GLN A 188 27.09 -14.69 -10.50
N LEU A 189 26.42 -15.68 -11.08
CA LEU A 189 25.44 -16.52 -10.39
C LEU A 189 26.15 -17.79 -9.88
N PHE A 190 25.94 -18.11 -8.62
CA PHE A 190 26.39 -19.34 -7.97
C PHE A 190 25.19 -20.01 -7.33
N ASP A 191 25.29 -21.27 -7.00
CA ASP A 191 24.18 -22.09 -6.47
C ASP A 191 23.44 -21.44 -5.28
N ARG A 192 24.19 -20.88 -4.32
CA ARG A 192 23.62 -20.26 -3.10
C ARG A 192 24.00 -18.80 -2.89
N GLU A 193 24.84 -18.27 -3.75
CA GLU A 193 25.42 -16.94 -3.62
C GLU A 193 25.37 -16.21 -4.95
N VAL A 194 25.43 -14.91 -4.88
CA VAL A 194 25.58 -14.03 -6.04
C VAL A 194 26.73 -13.08 -5.79
N LYS A 195 27.54 -12.84 -6.83
CA LYS A 195 28.51 -11.76 -6.84
C LYS A 195 28.05 -10.69 -7.81
N ILE A 196 27.80 -9.50 -7.30
CA ILE A 196 27.33 -8.34 -8.05
C ILE A 196 28.49 -7.40 -8.34
N PHE A 197 28.58 -6.93 -9.58
CA PHE A 197 29.48 -5.88 -10.01
C PHE A 197 28.64 -4.65 -10.34
N CYS A 198 28.91 -3.54 -9.67
CA CYS A 198 28.07 -2.36 -9.71
C CYS A 198 28.88 -1.08 -9.60
N THR A 199 28.21 0.05 -9.81
CA THR A 199 28.75 1.39 -9.63
C THR A 199 27.88 2.19 -8.65
N ASP A 200 28.51 3.07 -7.90
CA ASP A 200 27.82 4.08 -7.09
C ASP A 200 27.53 5.36 -7.91
N ASP A 201 27.02 6.40 -7.25
CA ASP A 201 26.73 7.70 -7.88
C ASP A 201 27.98 8.45 -8.34
N ARG A 202 29.16 8.09 -7.83
CA ARG A 202 30.45 8.67 -8.24
C ARG A 202 31.09 7.89 -9.38
N ALA A 203 30.35 6.88 -9.93
CA ALA A 203 30.84 5.93 -10.92
C ALA A 203 32.03 5.08 -10.43
N GLU A 204 32.26 5.00 -9.12
CA GLU A 204 33.23 4.07 -8.54
C GLU A 204 32.73 2.63 -8.69
N GLN A 205 33.64 1.73 -9.02
CA GLN A 205 33.32 0.32 -9.24
C GLN A 205 33.41 -0.46 -7.93
N TRP A 206 32.37 -1.22 -7.65
CA TRP A 206 32.25 -2.05 -6.45
C TRP A 206 31.91 -3.48 -6.83
N SER A 207 32.30 -4.43 -5.99
CA SER A 207 31.81 -5.80 -6.09
C SER A 207 31.42 -6.31 -4.72
N PHE A 208 30.22 -6.91 -4.66
CA PHE A 208 29.65 -7.48 -3.44
C PHE A 208 29.35 -8.96 -3.66
N ARG A 209 29.60 -9.78 -2.64
CA ARG A 209 29.21 -11.19 -2.62
C ARG A 209 28.35 -11.45 -1.39
N PHE A 210 27.18 -12.06 -1.61
CA PHE A 210 26.23 -12.37 -0.57
C PHE A 210 25.34 -13.54 -0.99
N LYS A 211 24.61 -14.11 -0.01
CA LYS A 211 23.69 -15.22 -0.24
C LYS A 211 22.36 -14.69 -0.77
N TRP A 212 21.69 -15.48 -1.59
CA TRP A 212 20.35 -15.16 -2.06
C TRP A 212 19.36 -14.93 -0.90
N SER A 213 19.53 -15.64 0.23
CA SER A 213 18.71 -15.48 1.43
C SER A 213 18.90 -14.15 2.17
N GLU A 214 19.93 -13.35 1.85
CA GLU A 214 20.09 -12.01 2.41
C GLU A 214 19.21 -10.97 1.71
N ILE A 215 18.65 -11.31 0.55
CA ILE A 215 17.71 -10.44 -0.15
C ILE A 215 16.35 -10.54 0.55
N THR A 216 15.91 -9.44 1.12
CA THR A 216 14.67 -9.34 1.90
C THR A 216 13.47 -8.97 1.04
N GLN A 217 13.70 -8.16 -0.01
CA GLN A 217 12.65 -7.70 -0.91
C GLN A 217 13.16 -7.55 -2.36
N ILE A 218 12.22 -7.72 -3.29
CA ILE A 218 12.39 -7.42 -4.72
C ILE A 218 11.37 -6.35 -5.08
N VAL A 219 11.83 -5.22 -5.61
CA VAL A 219 10.96 -4.15 -6.10
C VAL A 219 11.13 -4.02 -7.60
N THR A 220 10.03 -4.13 -8.35
CA THR A 220 10.08 -4.01 -9.82
C THR A 220 9.21 -2.85 -10.30
N GLY A 221 9.61 -2.24 -11.41
CA GLY A 221 8.85 -1.17 -12.03
C GLY A 221 9.16 -0.99 -13.50
N LEU A 222 8.22 -0.36 -14.21
CA LEU A 222 8.37 0.07 -15.59
C LEU A 222 8.53 1.59 -15.62
N LEU A 223 9.61 2.07 -16.17
CA LEU A 223 9.89 3.50 -16.31
C LEU A 223 9.62 3.96 -17.73
N PRO A 224 8.76 4.95 -17.93
CA PRO A 224 8.49 5.48 -19.26
C PRO A 224 9.67 6.28 -19.80
N ILE A 225 10.02 6.04 -21.05
CA ILE A 225 10.95 6.85 -21.82
C ILE A 225 10.14 7.87 -22.62
N PHE A 226 10.39 9.13 -22.38
CA PHE A 226 9.72 10.22 -23.08
C PHE A 226 10.57 10.75 -24.22
N GLU A 227 9.93 11.02 -25.35
CA GLU A 227 10.53 11.73 -26.47
C GLU A 227 9.67 12.94 -26.85
N GLU A 228 10.35 14.06 -27.19
CA GLU A 228 9.68 15.22 -27.72
C GLU A 228 9.39 15.02 -29.21
N VAL A 229 8.13 14.85 -29.55
CA VAL A 229 7.65 14.78 -30.93
C VAL A 229 7.04 16.11 -31.35
N VAL A 230 7.21 16.45 -32.63
CA VAL A 230 6.59 17.62 -33.22
C VAL A 230 5.28 17.19 -33.87
N GLU A 231 4.16 17.65 -33.35
CA GLU A 231 2.83 17.45 -33.93
C GLU A 231 2.37 18.74 -34.62
N ILE A 232 1.63 18.60 -35.69
CA ILE A 232 0.96 19.71 -36.37
C ILE A 232 -0.47 19.76 -35.85
N ASP A 233 -0.88 20.89 -35.27
CA ASP A 233 -2.25 21.07 -34.78
C ASP A 233 -3.24 21.28 -35.98
N ALA A 234 -4.54 21.22 -35.68
CA ALA A 234 -5.59 21.42 -36.70
C ALA A 234 -5.54 22.81 -37.40
N ARG A 235 -4.70 23.73 -36.89
CA ARG A 235 -4.46 25.06 -37.49
C ARG A 235 -3.11 25.16 -38.21
N ASN A 236 -2.52 23.99 -38.53
CA ASN A 236 -1.23 23.85 -39.25
C ASN A 236 -0.03 24.50 -38.48
N ARG A 237 -0.08 24.56 -37.15
CA ARG A 237 1.01 25.05 -36.30
C ARG A 237 1.74 23.90 -35.68
N THR A 238 3.06 23.95 -35.70
CA THR A 238 3.92 22.96 -35.06
C THR A 238 3.85 23.12 -33.54
N LYS A 239 3.51 22.04 -32.82
CA LYS A 239 3.51 21.95 -31.36
C LYS A 239 4.42 20.82 -30.93
N ARG A 240 5.35 21.10 -30.02
CA ARG A 240 6.12 20.05 -29.35
C ARG A 240 5.27 19.39 -28.26
N LYS A 241 5.25 18.09 -28.25
CA LYS A 241 4.54 17.27 -27.26
C LYS A 241 5.43 16.13 -26.81
N SER A 242 5.49 15.91 -25.51
CA SER A 242 6.16 14.74 -24.96
C SER A 242 5.25 13.53 -25.11
N LYS A 243 5.77 12.46 -25.72
CA LYS A 243 5.10 11.15 -25.86
C LYS A 243 5.96 10.07 -25.21
N ILE A 244 5.30 9.07 -24.64
CA ILE A 244 5.99 7.85 -24.21
C ILE A 244 6.36 7.07 -25.46
N LEU A 245 7.65 6.84 -25.62
CA LEU A 245 8.19 6.08 -26.74
C LEU A 245 8.32 4.61 -26.40
N ASP A 246 8.79 4.32 -25.19
CA ASP A 246 9.10 2.98 -24.70
C ASP A 246 9.10 2.92 -23.18
N TYR A 247 9.28 1.73 -22.63
CA TYR A 247 9.42 1.48 -21.21
C TYR A 247 10.70 0.71 -20.90
N VAL A 248 11.29 1.02 -19.76
CA VAL A 248 12.47 0.32 -19.23
C VAL A 248 12.09 -0.43 -17.98
N ASP A 249 12.41 -1.73 -17.97
CA ASP A 249 12.27 -2.55 -16.77
C ASP A 249 13.39 -2.23 -15.77
N VAL A 250 13.00 -2.01 -14.53
CA VAL A 250 13.92 -1.83 -13.40
C VAL A 250 13.57 -2.84 -12.32
N CYS A 251 14.60 -3.43 -11.71
CA CYS A 251 14.48 -4.38 -10.62
C CYS A 251 15.49 -4.03 -9.52
N ASP A 252 15.00 -3.79 -8.32
CA ASP A 252 15.80 -3.54 -7.14
C ASP A 252 15.83 -4.77 -6.23
N LEU A 253 17.03 -5.23 -5.89
CA LEU A 253 17.27 -6.25 -4.90
C LEU A 253 17.64 -5.56 -3.59
N GLN A 254 16.86 -5.74 -2.54
CA GLN A 254 17.02 -5.05 -1.27
C GLN A 254 17.60 -5.96 -0.19
N ILE A 255 18.63 -5.48 0.49
CA ILE A 255 19.21 -6.12 1.68
C ILE A 255 18.87 -5.24 2.88
N GLY A 256 17.83 -5.62 3.62
CA GLY A 256 17.24 -4.80 4.69
C GLY A 256 18.22 -4.45 5.81
N ASN A 257 18.98 -5.43 6.32
CA ASN A 257 19.93 -5.23 7.40
C ASN A 257 21.10 -4.27 7.07
N ARG A 258 21.33 -3.99 5.79
CA ARG A 258 22.37 -3.06 5.31
C ARG A 258 21.81 -1.78 4.71
N ARG A 259 20.49 -1.63 4.65
CA ARG A 259 19.78 -0.53 3.95
C ARG A 259 20.32 -0.28 2.55
N THR A 260 20.59 -1.36 1.81
CA THR A 260 21.25 -1.31 0.51
C THR A 260 20.33 -1.86 -0.57
N ILE A 261 20.30 -1.15 -1.70
CA ILE A 261 19.57 -1.53 -2.91
C ILE A 261 20.59 -1.79 -4.03
N PHE A 262 20.50 -2.96 -4.66
CA PHE A 262 21.19 -3.26 -5.90
C PHE A 262 20.19 -3.12 -7.05
N ARG A 263 20.34 -2.05 -7.82
CA ARG A 263 19.42 -1.68 -8.90
C ARG A 263 19.90 -2.25 -10.23
N LEU A 264 19.07 -3.11 -10.82
CA LEU A 264 19.22 -3.62 -12.17
C LEU A 264 18.31 -2.84 -13.12
N CYS A 265 18.82 -2.53 -14.31
CA CYS A 265 18.07 -1.86 -15.35
C CYS A 265 18.25 -2.61 -16.67
N SER A 266 17.17 -2.93 -17.37
CA SER A 266 17.21 -3.73 -18.59
C SER A 266 18.04 -3.11 -19.73
N GLN A 267 18.17 -1.78 -19.76
CA GLN A 267 18.99 -1.07 -20.77
C GLN A 267 20.47 -1.05 -20.48
N THR A 268 20.89 -1.12 -19.20
CA THR A 268 22.29 -0.95 -18.81
C THR A 268 22.92 -2.21 -18.23
N TYR A 269 22.13 -3.29 -18.10
CA TYR A 269 22.62 -4.57 -17.63
C TYR A 269 23.40 -5.32 -18.72
N GLU A 270 24.62 -5.74 -18.39
CA GLU A 270 25.52 -6.44 -19.31
C GLU A 270 25.35 -7.96 -19.17
N PHE A 271 24.71 -8.59 -20.15
CA PHE A 271 24.60 -10.06 -20.20
C PHE A 271 25.92 -10.68 -20.70
N ARG A 272 26.51 -11.55 -19.85
CA ARG A 272 27.75 -12.28 -20.18
C ARG A 272 27.44 -13.73 -20.53
N GLU A 273 28.24 -14.34 -21.41
CA GLU A 273 28.00 -15.69 -21.95
C GLU A 273 27.78 -16.78 -20.88
N HIS A 274 28.57 -16.77 -19.79
CA HIS A 274 28.40 -17.75 -18.71
C HIS A 274 27.10 -17.59 -17.91
N GLN A 275 26.44 -16.44 -17.92
CA GLN A 275 25.11 -16.26 -17.30
C GLN A 275 24.03 -16.91 -18.16
N GLN A 276 24.14 -16.80 -19.49
CA GLN A 276 23.21 -17.42 -20.42
C GLN A 276 23.22 -18.94 -20.29
N LEU A 277 24.39 -19.57 -20.12
CA LEU A 277 24.52 -21.00 -19.91
C LEU A 277 23.95 -21.45 -18.56
N ALA A 278 24.18 -20.71 -17.48
CA ALA A 278 23.64 -21.02 -16.16
C ALA A 278 22.09 -20.93 -16.12
N MET A 279 21.52 -19.95 -16.79
CA MET A 279 20.06 -19.77 -16.91
C MET A 279 19.45 -20.86 -17.80
N ALA A 280 20.05 -21.19 -18.94
CA ALA A 280 19.55 -22.21 -19.85
C ALA A 280 19.54 -23.61 -19.19
N ASN A 281 20.60 -23.95 -18.43
CA ASN A 281 20.66 -25.23 -17.70
C ASN A 281 19.60 -25.33 -16.58
N SER A 282 19.18 -24.23 -16.00
CA SER A 282 18.13 -24.20 -14.98
C SER A 282 16.72 -24.34 -15.56
N GLU A 283 16.49 -23.89 -16.78
CA GLU A 283 15.21 -24.05 -17.50
C GLU A 283 15.00 -25.50 -17.99
N MET A 284 16.10 -26.24 -18.27
CA MET A 284 16.01 -27.63 -18.73
C MET A 284 15.56 -28.63 -17.66
N VAL A 285 15.55 -28.27 -16.38
CA VAL A 285 15.15 -29.18 -15.29
C VAL A 285 13.65 -29.13 -14.98
N THR A 286 12.87 -28.18 -15.51
CA THR A 286 11.45 -27.99 -15.14
C THR A 286 10.52 -27.67 -16.32
N GLY A 287 10.65 -28.31 -17.48
CA GLY A 287 9.78 -27.91 -18.57
C GLY A 287 9.20 -29.03 -19.39
N ASP A 288 8.07 -29.59 -18.99
CA ASP A 288 7.15 -30.24 -19.91
C ASP A 288 6.50 -29.15 -20.77
N LEU A 289 6.84 -29.11 -22.07
CA LEU A 289 6.38 -28.12 -23.06
C LEU A 289 4.85 -28.04 -23.18
N SER A 290 4.12 -29.05 -22.71
CA SER A 290 2.66 -29.09 -22.69
C SER A 290 2.03 -28.07 -21.75
N ASN A 291 2.74 -27.64 -20.69
CA ASN A 291 2.25 -26.62 -19.77
C ASN A 291 2.43 -25.18 -20.28
N TYR A 292 3.30 -24.96 -21.27
CA TYR A 292 3.50 -23.63 -21.87
C TYR A 292 2.40 -23.26 -22.87
N LEU A 293 1.89 -24.25 -23.60
CA LEU A 293 0.83 -24.04 -24.59
C LEU A 293 -0.55 -23.83 -23.96
N ASN A 294 -0.82 -24.45 -22.80
CA ASN A 294 -2.08 -24.29 -22.07
C ASN A 294 -2.15 -22.99 -21.21
N ARG A 295 -1.06 -22.28 -21.02
CA ARG A 295 -1.03 -21.01 -20.28
C ARG A 295 -1.32 -19.79 -21.14
N SER A 296 -1.23 -19.91 -22.49
CA SER A 296 -1.57 -18.81 -23.40
C SER A 296 -3.09 -18.55 -23.49
N GLU A 297 -3.94 -19.50 -23.09
CA GLU A 297 -5.39 -19.33 -23.08
C GLU A 297 -5.94 -18.64 -21.81
N HIS A 298 -5.13 -18.50 -20.74
CA HIS A 298 -5.54 -17.82 -19.51
C HIS A 298 -4.88 -16.44 -19.30
N SER A 299 -4.15 -15.93 -20.29
CA SER A 299 -3.60 -14.55 -20.29
C SER A 299 -4.62 -13.49 -20.75
N GLY A 300 -5.91 -13.84 -20.78
CA GLY A 300 -7.00 -12.90 -21.05
C GLY A 300 -7.27 -11.84 -19.98
N MET A 301 -6.42 -11.73 -18.95
CA MET A 301 -6.67 -10.82 -17.81
C MET A 301 -5.76 -9.59 -17.76
N LEU A 302 -4.84 -9.43 -18.72
CA LEU A 302 -3.98 -8.24 -18.82
C LEU A 302 -4.36 -7.29 -19.98
N THR A 303 -5.36 -7.65 -20.80
CA THR A 303 -5.83 -6.80 -21.90
C THR A 303 -6.99 -5.88 -21.54
N GLY A 304 -7.53 -5.98 -20.33
CA GLY A 304 -8.73 -5.23 -19.93
C GLY A 304 -8.51 -3.75 -19.57
N ASP A 305 -7.32 -3.34 -19.20
CA ASP A 305 -7.07 -1.99 -18.66
C ASP A 305 -6.27 -1.05 -19.58
N LEU A 306 -5.68 -1.58 -20.65
CA LEU A 306 -4.94 -0.75 -21.62
C LEU A 306 -5.81 -0.31 -22.81
N SER A 307 -6.98 -0.93 -23.05
CA SER A 307 -7.86 -0.55 -24.15
C SER A 307 -8.56 0.80 -23.93
N GLY A 308 -8.72 1.25 -22.68
CA GLY A 308 -9.28 2.57 -22.36
C GLY A 308 -8.41 3.75 -22.77
N TYR A 309 -7.10 3.54 -22.92
CA TYR A 309 -6.18 4.59 -23.36
C TYR A 309 -5.98 4.64 -24.89
N LEU A 310 -6.37 3.60 -25.62
CA LEU A 310 -6.19 3.50 -27.08
C LEU A 310 -7.43 3.91 -27.89
N THR A 311 -8.60 4.07 -27.28
CA THR A 311 -9.86 4.33 -28.01
C THR A 311 -10.18 5.80 -28.27
N HIS A 312 -9.28 6.75 -27.94
CA HIS A 312 -9.55 8.18 -28.16
C HIS A 312 -8.65 8.83 -29.23
N ASN A 313 -8.15 8.07 -30.20
CA ASN A 313 -7.50 8.69 -31.35
C ASN A 313 -7.83 7.94 -32.67
N PRO A 314 -8.86 8.37 -33.42
CA PRO A 314 -9.30 7.69 -34.65
C PRO A 314 -8.36 7.86 -35.84
N ASN A 315 -7.16 8.42 -35.71
CA ASN A 315 -6.26 8.72 -36.80
C ASN A 315 -4.85 8.10 -36.67
N SER A 316 -4.63 7.07 -35.83
CA SER A 316 -3.39 6.31 -35.88
C SER A 316 -3.57 5.09 -36.81
N GLY A 317 -3.45 5.32 -38.10
CA GLY A 317 -3.33 4.26 -39.12
C GLY A 317 -1.97 3.55 -38.97
N LEU A 318 -1.88 2.59 -38.09
CA LEU A 318 -0.87 1.55 -38.09
C LEU A 318 -1.59 0.26 -38.46
N LEU A 319 -1.46 -0.11 -39.70
CA LEU A 319 -1.94 -1.35 -40.29
C LEU A 319 -1.28 -2.55 -39.61
N ILE A 320 -2.10 -3.32 -38.90
CA ILE A 320 -1.76 -4.65 -38.35
C ILE A 320 -1.90 -5.70 -39.51
N GLU A 321 -1.39 -5.44 -40.68
CA GLU A 321 -1.50 -6.36 -41.82
C GLU A 321 -0.19 -7.07 -42.21
N ASP A 322 0.96 -6.75 -41.58
CA ASP A 322 2.25 -7.32 -42.00
C ASP A 322 2.77 -8.50 -41.16
N LEU A 323 1.95 -9.12 -40.31
CA LEU A 323 2.37 -10.26 -39.46
C LEU A 323 1.76 -11.61 -39.87
N GLN A 324 1.01 -11.70 -40.96
CA GLN A 324 0.33 -12.95 -41.37
C GLN A 324 0.73 -13.55 -42.73
N SER A 325 1.79 -13.16 -43.34
CA SER A 325 2.25 -13.83 -44.59
C SER A 325 3.72 -14.20 -44.57
N GLY A 326 4.01 -15.24 -43.84
CA GLY A 326 5.31 -15.92 -43.82
C GLY A 326 5.13 -17.43 -43.71
N MET A 327 4.27 -18.00 -44.54
CA MET A 327 4.12 -19.44 -44.70
C MET A 327 5.33 -19.97 -45.45
N LEU A 328 6.36 -20.42 -44.77
CA LEU A 328 7.45 -21.21 -45.30
C LEU A 328 7.03 -22.67 -45.39
N THR A 329 6.58 -23.10 -46.53
CA THR A 329 6.60 -24.51 -46.97
C THR A 329 8.02 -24.88 -47.30
N GLY A 330 8.69 -25.58 -46.39
CA GLY A 330 10.04 -26.13 -46.57
C GLY A 330 10.11 -27.54 -46.03
N ASP A 331 10.48 -28.42 -46.93
CA ASP A 331 10.62 -29.86 -46.88
C ASP A 331 11.27 -30.40 -45.59
N LEU A 332 10.58 -31.33 -44.91
CA LEU A 332 11.06 -32.09 -43.74
C LEU A 332 11.76 -33.36 -44.23
N SER A 333 13.05 -33.29 -44.49
CA SER A 333 13.86 -34.51 -44.55
C SER A 333 15.31 -34.26 -44.12
N THR A 334 15.64 -34.94 -43.03
CA THR A 334 16.99 -35.32 -42.59
C THR A 334 18.01 -34.20 -42.29
N GLY A 335 18.18 -33.92 -41.03
CA GLY A 335 19.36 -33.22 -40.55
C GLY A 335 19.30 -33.10 -39.02
N LEU A 336 20.21 -33.71 -38.34
CA LEU A 336 20.51 -33.51 -36.91
C LEU A 336 20.44 -32.02 -36.59
N LEU A 337 19.32 -31.54 -36.04
CA LEU A 337 19.20 -30.19 -35.50
C LEU A 337 20.13 -30.04 -34.33
N ASN A 338 21.26 -29.40 -34.56
CA ASN A 338 22.05 -28.76 -33.55
C ASN A 338 21.11 -27.89 -32.70
N LYS A 339 20.92 -28.26 -31.44
CA LYS A 339 20.18 -27.51 -30.41
C LYS A 339 20.92 -26.24 -30.02
N SER A 340 21.16 -25.33 -30.95
CA SER A 340 21.75 -24.05 -30.58
C SER A 340 21.34 -23.00 -31.58
N SER A 341 20.38 -22.24 -31.22
CA SER A 341 20.20 -20.81 -31.49
C SER A 341 18.73 -20.43 -31.69
N ILE A 342 17.96 -20.48 -30.61
CA ILE A 342 16.90 -19.47 -30.49
C ILE A 342 17.65 -18.16 -30.28
N PRO A 343 17.52 -17.16 -31.15
CA PRO A 343 18.14 -15.86 -30.89
C PRO A 343 17.50 -15.30 -29.60
N TYR A 344 18.24 -15.39 -28.49
CA TYR A 344 17.84 -14.76 -27.24
C TYR A 344 17.86 -13.24 -27.48
N THR A 345 16.68 -12.65 -27.62
CA THR A 345 16.56 -11.20 -27.64
C THR A 345 16.94 -10.68 -26.24
N SER A 346 17.44 -9.46 -26.14
CA SER A 346 17.77 -8.82 -24.87
C SER A 346 16.60 -8.86 -23.88
N HIS A 347 15.36 -8.79 -24.37
CA HIS A 347 14.15 -8.91 -23.59
C HIS A 347 13.98 -10.31 -22.96
N ASN A 348 14.18 -11.37 -23.75
CA ASN A 348 14.09 -12.75 -23.25
C ASN A 348 15.15 -13.02 -22.17
N ASN A 349 16.36 -12.53 -22.38
CA ASN A 349 17.43 -12.63 -21.38
C ASN A 349 17.07 -11.92 -20.08
N TRP A 350 16.44 -10.74 -20.16
CA TRP A 350 15.97 -10.01 -19.00
C TRP A 350 14.88 -10.79 -18.22
N GLN A 351 13.87 -11.30 -18.91
CA GLN A 351 12.80 -12.09 -18.28
C GLN A 351 13.35 -13.36 -17.62
N SER A 352 14.27 -14.05 -18.27
CA SER A 352 14.95 -15.24 -17.72
C SER A 352 15.76 -14.87 -16.46
N LEU A 353 16.48 -13.74 -16.47
CA LEU A 353 17.23 -13.25 -15.30
C LEU A 353 16.29 -12.95 -14.13
N ILE A 354 15.22 -12.21 -14.35
CA ILE A 354 14.26 -11.87 -13.29
C ILE A 354 13.56 -13.10 -12.74
N SER A 355 13.23 -14.07 -13.61
CA SER A 355 12.64 -15.35 -13.21
C SER A 355 13.60 -16.18 -12.36
N HIS A 356 14.87 -16.22 -12.74
CA HIS A 356 15.93 -16.87 -11.94
C HIS A 356 16.07 -16.22 -10.57
N ILE A 357 16.20 -14.89 -10.50
CA ILE A 357 16.28 -14.15 -9.23
C ILE A 357 15.08 -14.48 -8.33
N LYS A 358 13.86 -14.39 -8.84
CA LYS A 358 12.64 -14.70 -8.07
C LYS A 358 12.61 -16.14 -7.54
N ARG A 359 13.16 -17.09 -8.27
CA ARG A 359 13.24 -18.48 -7.85
C ARG A 359 14.26 -18.67 -6.71
N GLU A 360 15.44 -18.07 -6.84
CA GLU A 360 16.48 -18.17 -5.81
C GLU A 360 16.13 -17.38 -4.53
N THR A 361 15.28 -16.38 -4.65
CA THR A 361 14.82 -15.51 -3.54
C THR A 361 13.37 -15.77 -3.15
N CYS A 362 12.95 -17.03 -3.11
CA CYS A 362 11.55 -17.43 -2.87
C CYS A 362 10.96 -16.92 -1.54
N GLN A 363 11.79 -16.56 -0.56
CA GLN A 363 11.37 -15.99 0.73
C GLN A 363 11.27 -14.46 0.71
N ALA A 364 11.81 -13.79 -0.32
CA ALA A 364 11.76 -12.34 -0.43
C ALA A 364 10.36 -11.85 -0.84
N SER A 365 9.88 -10.81 -0.18
CA SER A 365 8.64 -10.16 -0.60
C SER A 365 8.81 -9.43 -1.94
N THR A 366 7.77 -9.43 -2.77
CA THR A 366 7.84 -8.78 -4.09
C THR A 366 6.87 -7.61 -4.16
N GLN A 367 7.38 -6.43 -4.50
CA GLN A 367 6.62 -5.22 -4.78
C GLN A 367 6.68 -4.90 -6.27
N SER A 368 5.55 -5.02 -6.98
CA SER A 368 5.49 -4.87 -8.44
C SER A 368 4.45 -3.84 -8.94
N GLN A 369 3.82 -3.11 -8.03
CA GLN A 369 2.73 -2.19 -8.39
C GLN A 369 3.19 -0.71 -8.39
N PHE A 370 4.39 -0.49 -8.90
CA PHE A 370 4.99 0.84 -8.97
C PHE A 370 4.15 1.84 -9.76
N THR A 371 3.55 1.45 -10.90
CA THR A 371 2.81 2.38 -11.78
C THR A 371 1.72 3.13 -11.02
N THR A 372 0.90 2.40 -10.23
CA THR A 372 -0.16 3.01 -9.41
C THR A 372 0.39 4.00 -8.38
N PHE A 373 1.51 3.68 -7.76
CA PHE A 373 2.19 4.59 -6.83
C PHE A 373 2.77 5.80 -7.57
N GLY A 374 3.46 5.56 -8.69
CA GLY A 374 4.09 6.58 -9.53
C GLY A 374 3.11 7.67 -9.97
N ASP A 375 1.93 7.28 -10.46
CA ASP A 375 0.87 8.20 -10.84
C ASP A 375 0.49 9.16 -9.70
N THR A 376 0.44 8.68 -8.47
CA THR A 376 0.13 9.53 -7.31
C THR A 376 1.33 10.36 -6.85
N ALA A 377 2.54 9.81 -6.94
CA ALA A 377 3.77 10.49 -6.54
C ALA A 377 4.09 11.69 -7.45
N LEU A 378 3.75 11.61 -8.74
CA LEU A 378 3.89 12.74 -9.68
C LEU A 378 3.07 13.98 -9.28
N GLY A 379 2.04 13.82 -8.46
CA GLY A 379 1.29 14.93 -7.86
C GLY A 379 2.08 15.73 -6.80
N TYR A 380 3.29 15.27 -6.42
CA TYR A 380 4.15 15.89 -5.41
C TYR A 380 5.53 16.28 -5.99
N PRO A 381 5.59 17.19 -6.97
CA PRO A 381 6.85 17.54 -7.65
C PRO A 381 7.89 18.12 -6.71
N GLU A 382 7.49 18.89 -5.69
CA GLU A 382 8.41 19.45 -4.68
C GLU A 382 9.10 18.35 -3.86
N LEU A 383 8.35 17.32 -3.44
CA LEU A 383 8.93 16.17 -2.76
C LEU A 383 9.93 15.44 -3.67
N LEU A 384 9.55 15.19 -4.91
CA LEU A 384 10.38 14.45 -5.86
C LEU A 384 11.68 15.20 -6.21
N GLN A 385 11.71 16.52 -6.18
CA GLN A 385 12.95 17.30 -6.36
C GLN A 385 14.01 16.99 -5.30
N HIS A 386 13.61 16.55 -4.12
CA HIS A 386 14.51 16.17 -3.04
C HIS A 386 15.00 14.72 -3.12
N ILE A 387 14.50 13.93 -4.07
CA ILE A 387 14.84 12.51 -4.27
C ILE A 387 15.84 12.40 -5.43
N HIS A 388 17.02 11.84 -5.15
CA HIS A 388 17.97 11.49 -6.20
C HIS A 388 17.55 10.18 -6.88
N PRO A 389 17.45 10.09 -8.22
CA PRO A 389 16.86 8.93 -8.90
C PRO A 389 17.73 7.67 -8.87
N HIS A 390 19.05 7.78 -8.78
CA HIS A 390 20.02 6.67 -8.86
C HIS A 390 19.79 5.75 -10.08
N ILE A 391 19.36 6.33 -11.19
CA ILE A 391 19.06 5.62 -12.44
C ILE A 391 19.85 6.28 -13.55
N GLU A 392 20.47 5.45 -14.39
CA GLU A 392 21.20 5.86 -15.59
C GLU A 392 20.53 5.19 -16.78
N LEU A 393 19.88 5.96 -17.62
CA LEU A 393 19.17 5.49 -18.81
C LEU A 393 19.74 6.16 -20.05
N LEU A 394 19.70 5.45 -21.17
CA LEU A 394 20.05 5.97 -22.48
C LEU A 394 18.93 6.88 -23.02
N ARG A 395 18.83 8.07 -22.45
CA ARG A 395 17.84 9.09 -22.83
C ARG A 395 18.38 10.50 -22.61
N ARG A 396 17.71 11.51 -23.22
CA ARG A 396 18.18 12.90 -23.20
C ARG A 396 17.89 13.65 -21.89
N ALA A 397 16.87 13.28 -21.17
CA ALA A 397 16.45 13.98 -19.96
C ALA A 397 15.92 13.01 -18.89
N ASP A 398 16.21 13.32 -17.62
CA ASP A 398 15.63 12.63 -16.47
C ASP A 398 14.12 12.89 -16.37
N SER A 399 13.42 11.94 -15.81
CA SER A 399 11.99 12.01 -15.60
C SER A 399 11.64 12.00 -14.10
N ASN A 400 10.56 12.65 -13.72
CA ASN A 400 10.02 12.52 -12.36
C ASN A 400 9.59 11.09 -12.03
N TRP A 401 9.37 10.23 -13.02
CA TRP A 401 9.11 8.81 -12.83
C TRP A 401 10.29 8.08 -12.18
N ASP A 402 11.53 8.48 -12.50
CA ASP A 402 12.73 7.88 -11.90
C ASP A 402 12.84 8.20 -10.43
N ARG A 403 12.52 9.45 -10.08
CA ARG A 403 12.48 9.92 -8.71
C ARG A 403 11.34 9.26 -7.93
N ALA A 404 10.18 9.06 -8.58
CA ALA A 404 9.05 8.33 -8.03
C ALA A 404 9.39 6.85 -7.79
N PHE A 405 10.15 6.22 -8.69
CA PHE A 405 10.61 4.83 -8.50
C PHE A 405 11.60 4.72 -7.34
N GLN A 406 12.56 5.64 -7.24
CA GLN A 406 13.46 5.69 -6.10
C GLN A 406 12.69 5.87 -4.78
N LEU A 407 11.72 6.78 -4.75
CA LEU A 407 10.86 6.97 -3.59
C LEU A 407 10.10 5.69 -3.24
N TYR A 408 9.50 5.02 -4.22
CA TYR A 408 8.78 3.77 -4.04
C TYR A 408 9.66 2.66 -3.47
N SER A 409 10.84 2.47 -4.04
CA SER A 409 11.78 1.45 -3.61
C SER A 409 12.34 1.73 -2.21
N ALA A 410 12.68 2.98 -1.90
CA ALA A 410 13.13 3.35 -0.55
C ALA A 410 12.01 3.20 0.49
N LEU A 411 10.76 3.53 0.14
CA LEU A 411 9.60 3.30 1.01
C LEU A 411 9.35 1.82 1.27
N ALA A 412 9.60 0.95 0.28
CA ALA A 412 9.51 -0.50 0.48
C ALA A 412 10.48 -0.97 1.57
N MET A 413 11.71 -0.47 1.55
CA MET A 413 12.70 -0.77 2.60
C MET A 413 12.29 -0.22 3.96
N CYS A 414 11.85 1.04 4.04
CA CYS A 414 11.36 1.63 5.29
C CYS A 414 10.17 0.85 5.87
N ARG A 415 9.25 0.40 5.03
CA ARG A 415 8.09 -0.38 5.45
C ARG A 415 8.49 -1.76 5.97
N TYR A 416 9.41 -2.43 5.27
CA TYR A 416 9.95 -3.71 5.72
C TYR A 416 10.57 -3.60 7.12
N GLU A 417 11.42 -2.60 7.35
CA GLU A 417 12.05 -2.38 8.65
C GLU A 417 11.03 -2.08 9.76
N GLN A 418 9.93 -1.38 9.45
CA GLN A 418 8.86 -1.13 10.42
C GLN A 418 8.14 -2.43 10.80
N LEU A 419 7.85 -3.29 9.84
CA LEU A 419 7.22 -4.59 10.07
C LEU A 419 8.13 -5.53 10.84
N ASP A 420 9.40 -5.58 10.49
CA ASP A 420 10.41 -6.40 11.18
C ASP A 420 10.57 -6.00 12.65
N ARG A 421 10.64 -4.70 12.94
CA ARG A 421 10.68 -4.18 14.32
C ARG A 421 9.40 -4.52 15.11
N ALA A 422 8.23 -4.38 14.48
CA ALA A 422 6.96 -4.70 15.12
C ALA A 422 6.89 -6.18 15.49
N PHE A 423 7.30 -7.06 14.57
CA PHE A 423 7.34 -8.51 14.79
C PHE A 423 8.27 -8.89 15.96
N HIS A 424 9.47 -8.32 16.02
CA HIS A 424 10.39 -8.57 17.13
C HIS A 424 9.90 -8.03 18.47
N GLN A 425 9.15 -6.92 18.48
CA GLN A 425 8.55 -6.41 19.70
C GLN A 425 7.44 -7.31 20.25
N GLU A 426 6.61 -7.87 19.36
CA GLU A 426 5.57 -8.86 19.74
C GLU A 426 6.20 -10.13 20.31
N GLU A 427 7.26 -10.66 19.68
CA GLU A 427 7.96 -11.86 20.19
C GLU A 427 8.56 -11.64 21.61
N ILE A 428 9.09 -10.44 21.88
CA ILE A 428 9.64 -10.10 23.20
C ILE A 428 8.50 -10.02 24.23
N SER A 429 7.40 -9.35 23.89
CA SER A 429 6.23 -9.21 24.77
C SER A 429 5.62 -10.57 25.13
N ASP A 430 5.48 -11.47 24.15
CA ASP A 430 4.93 -12.82 24.35
C ASP A 430 5.85 -13.68 25.25
N ARG A 431 7.18 -13.51 25.12
CA ARG A 431 8.15 -14.18 26.01
C ARG A 431 8.07 -13.69 27.44
N GLU A 432 7.97 -12.37 27.65
CA GLU A 432 7.83 -11.77 28.97
C GLU A 432 6.52 -12.19 29.63
N GLU A 433 5.42 -12.26 28.89
CA GLU A 433 4.13 -12.73 29.40
C GLU A 433 4.15 -14.22 29.78
N THR A 434 4.83 -15.05 28.97
CA THR A 434 5.00 -16.50 29.24
C THR A 434 5.90 -16.76 30.44
N ASP A 435 6.97 -15.99 30.61
CA ASP A 435 7.87 -16.12 31.75
C ASP A 435 7.24 -15.55 33.03
N GLY A 436 6.46 -14.45 32.93
CA GLY A 436 5.65 -13.93 34.04
C GLY A 436 4.63 -14.95 34.53
N LYS A 437 3.90 -15.60 33.66
CA LYS A 437 2.95 -16.68 34.02
C LYS A 437 3.62 -17.91 34.61
N LYS A 438 4.86 -18.23 34.22
CA LYS A 438 5.66 -19.31 34.88
C LYS A 438 6.15 -18.94 36.27
N LEU A 439 6.51 -17.68 36.50
CA LEU A 439 6.90 -17.16 37.77
C LEU A 439 5.71 -17.14 38.74
N GLU A 440 4.54 -16.66 38.33
CA GLU A 440 3.32 -16.69 39.15
C GLU A 440 2.94 -18.13 39.57
N LYS A 441 2.97 -19.09 38.63
CA LYS A 441 2.72 -20.50 38.93
C LYS A 441 3.72 -21.09 39.91
N ARG A 442 5.00 -20.68 39.85
CA ARG A 442 6.02 -21.10 40.85
C ARG A 442 5.78 -20.50 42.22
N THR A 443 5.33 -19.25 42.30
CA THR A 443 5.02 -18.55 43.57
C THR A 443 3.77 -19.16 44.20
N ILE A 444 2.74 -19.54 43.43
CA ILE A 444 1.55 -20.22 43.99
C ILE A 444 1.89 -21.62 44.51
N ILE A 445 2.76 -22.38 43.85
CA ILE A 445 3.19 -23.72 44.29
C ILE A 445 4.07 -23.64 45.55
N SER A 446 4.83 -22.55 45.76
CA SER A 446 5.66 -22.38 46.96
C SER A 446 4.85 -21.93 48.19
N GLN A 447 3.66 -21.36 48.03
CA GLN A 447 2.78 -20.96 49.16
C GLN A 447 1.94 -22.12 49.72
N ASP A 448 1.75 -23.22 48.98
CA ASP A 448 0.98 -24.40 49.40
C ASP A 448 1.82 -25.39 50.28
N PHE A 449 3.12 -25.14 50.48
CA PHE A 449 4.01 -26.05 51.24
C PHE A 449 4.41 -25.56 52.65
N ASP A 450 3.98 -24.38 53.07
CA ASP A 450 4.26 -23.85 54.42
C ASP A 450 3.02 -23.92 55.34
N THR A 451 2.57 -25.10 55.69
CA THR A 451 1.77 -25.34 56.89
C THR A 451 2.59 -26.15 57.88
N PRO A 452 2.99 -25.60 59.03
CA PRO A 452 3.64 -26.37 60.08
C PRO A 452 2.60 -27.22 60.82
N ASP A 453 2.77 -28.54 60.73
CA ASP A 453 2.06 -29.53 61.55
C ASP A 453 2.49 -29.38 63.00
N SER A 454 1.64 -28.73 63.82
CA SER A 454 1.80 -28.66 65.25
C SER A 454 1.06 -29.81 65.93
N GLY A 455 1.67 -30.97 65.92
CA GLY A 455 1.25 -32.15 66.70
C GLY A 455 2.04 -32.26 67.99
N THR A 456 1.51 -31.66 69.05
CA THR A 456 1.90 -31.95 70.46
C THR A 456 1.34 -33.29 70.86
N GLU A 457 2.20 -34.29 71.10
CA GLU A 457 1.89 -35.41 71.96
C GLU A 457 2.86 -35.47 73.14
N GLN A 458 2.31 -35.13 74.34
CA GLN A 458 2.84 -35.51 75.62
C GLN A 458 2.60 -36.99 75.85
N TYR A 459 3.64 -37.77 76.23
CA TYR A 459 3.53 -38.88 77.19
C TYR A 459 4.87 -39.10 77.95
N ASN A 460 4.71 -38.97 79.30
CA ASN A 460 5.53 -39.53 80.41
C ASN A 460 7.05 -39.50 80.36
#